data_4abe410fce12395ca5fec45837312b05
#
_entry.id   4abe410fce12395ca5fec45837312b05
#
_cell.length_a   1.000
_cell.length_b   1.000
_cell.length_c   1.000
_cell.angle_alpha   90.00
_cell.angle_beta   90.00
_cell.angle_gamma   90.00
#
_symmetry.space_group_name_H-M   'P 1'
#
loop_
_entity.id
_entity.type
_entity.pdbx_description
1 polymer ?
#
loop_
_entity_poly.entity_id
_entity_poly.type
_entity_poly.pdbx_seq_one_letter_code
_entity_poly.pdbx_strand_id
1 'polypeptide(L)'
;MLPKSFLLVSLLPFAAALDLRGLKPTGVLAARQAVVTPPPCVAVVPAPTEAETEARHNIFANAFLVTKNLTHAFEYISSTYINHNPFAADGPNAALDFLGPVWPRTQITVIRTRFQGNQGWLNYRASGIGTVVDRFRWESGCIVEHWDVGEVYPEN
;
A
#
# COMPACT_ATOMS: atom_id res chain seq x y z
N MET A 1 44.21 20.51 71.99
CA MET A 1 43.28 20.73 70.86
C MET A 1 43.88 20.16 69.60
N LEU A 2 43.48 18.94 69.25
CA LEU A 2 43.97 18.25 68.02
C LEU A 2 43.04 18.47 66.89
N PRO A 3 43.51 18.77 65.68
CA PRO A 3 42.64 18.83 64.50
C PRO A 3 42.42 17.43 63.87
N LYS A 4 41.20 17.12 63.57
CA LYS A 4 40.78 15.89 62.91
C LYS A 4 41.18 15.93 61.42
N SER A 5 42.05 14.96 61.04
CA SER A 5 42.34 14.69 59.63
C SER A 5 41.17 14.00 58.95
N PHE A 6 40.62 14.60 57.89
CA PHE A 6 39.69 13.95 57.01
C PHE A 6 40.44 13.22 55.89
N LEU A 7 40.30 11.89 55.88
CA LEU A 7 40.76 11.06 54.74
C LEU A 7 39.77 11.20 53.59
N LEU A 8 40.21 11.80 52.47
CA LEU A 8 39.49 11.78 51.24
C LEU A 8 39.73 10.46 50.53
N VAL A 9 38.76 9.59 50.49
CA VAL A 9 38.77 8.39 49.65
C VAL A 9 38.31 8.80 48.27
N SER A 10 39.23 8.84 47.31
CA SER A 10 38.93 9.07 45.90
C SER A 10 38.38 7.78 45.28
N LEU A 11 37.09 7.75 45.03
CA LEU A 11 36.43 6.75 44.19
C LEU A 11 36.68 7.08 42.73
N LEU A 12 37.54 6.34 42.06
CA LEU A 12 37.71 6.33 40.63
C LEU A 12 36.50 5.59 40.01
N PRO A 13 35.77 6.18 39.02
CA PRO A 13 34.80 5.43 38.30
C PRO A 13 35.47 4.51 37.30
N PHE A 14 35.23 3.22 37.44
CA PHE A 14 35.57 2.22 36.44
C PHE A 14 34.66 2.48 35.22
N ALA A 15 35.19 3.15 34.23
CA ALA A 15 34.53 3.24 32.92
C ALA A 15 34.72 1.91 32.20
N ALA A 16 33.72 1.03 32.28
CA ALA A 16 33.66 -0.14 31.45
C ALA A 16 33.34 0.36 30.01
N ALA A 17 34.37 0.37 29.15
CA ALA A 17 34.18 0.56 27.73
C ALA A 17 33.44 -0.65 27.18
N LEU A 18 32.15 -0.49 26.84
CA LEU A 18 31.43 -1.48 26.07
C LEU A 18 32.00 -1.49 24.63
N ASP A 19 32.65 -2.61 24.29
CA ASP A 19 33.13 -2.86 22.94
C ASP A 19 31.95 -3.15 22.02
N LEU A 20 31.54 -2.13 21.25
CA LEU A 20 30.44 -2.21 20.26
C LEU A 20 30.87 -2.87 18.94
N ARG A 21 31.97 -3.57 18.88
CA ARG A 21 32.49 -4.21 17.66
C ARG A 21 31.89 -5.60 17.41
N GLY A 22 30.58 -5.74 17.44
CA GLY A 22 29.97 -7.04 17.20
C GLY A 22 28.46 -7.02 16.89
N LEU A 23 27.84 -5.89 16.99
CA LEU A 23 26.44 -5.76 16.59
C LEU A 23 26.36 -5.66 15.06
N LYS A 24 26.17 -6.83 14.41
CA LYS A 24 25.60 -6.85 13.05
C LYS A 24 24.34 -5.99 13.09
N PRO A 25 24.11 -5.09 12.09
CA PRO A 25 22.85 -4.39 12.01
C PRO A 25 21.76 -5.46 11.86
N THR A 26 21.04 -5.72 12.93
CA THR A 26 19.79 -6.45 12.87
C THR A 26 18.91 -5.65 11.93
N GLY A 27 18.66 -6.23 10.73
CA GLY A 27 17.82 -5.60 9.73
C GLY A 27 16.57 -5.09 10.42
N VAL A 28 16.31 -3.80 10.29
CA VAL A 28 15.04 -3.20 10.69
C VAL A 28 13.99 -3.96 9.89
N LEU A 29 13.32 -4.90 10.55
CA LEU A 29 12.11 -5.50 10.00
C LEU A 29 11.16 -4.32 9.81
N ALA A 30 11.03 -3.86 8.56
CA ALA A 30 10.04 -2.86 8.21
C ALA A 30 8.71 -3.39 8.75
N ALA A 31 8.16 -2.70 9.75
CA ALA A 31 6.88 -3.07 10.33
C ALA A 31 5.89 -3.09 9.16
N ARG A 32 5.35 -4.28 8.87
CA ARG A 32 4.30 -4.42 7.86
C ARG A 32 3.16 -3.52 8.29
N GLN A 33 2.84 -2.52 7.48
CA GLN A 33 1.65 -1.72 7.72
C GLN A 33 0.45 -2.68 7.70
N ALA A 34 -0.26 -2.75 8.81
CA ALA A 34 -1.53 -3.44 8.86
C ALA A 34 -2.47 -2.79 7.84
N VAL A 35 -3.12 -3.60 7.02
CA VAL A 35 -4.15 -3.08 6.10
C VAL A 35 -5.31 -2.58 6.95
N VAL A 36 -5.59 -1.30 6.88
CA VAL A 36 -6.72 -0.66 7.55
C VAL A 36 -7.74 -0.32 6.48
N THR A 37 -9.01 -0.65 6.72
CA THR A 37 -10.10 -0.27 5.82
C THR A 37 -10.29 1.25 5.88
N PRO A 38 -10.05 1.99 4.78
CA PRO A 38 -10.30 3.41 4.75
C PRO A 38 -11.81 3.69 4.61
N PRO A 39 -12.27 4.91 4.89
CA PRO A 39 -13.59 5.34 4.46
C PRO A 39 -13.75 5.17 2.96
N PRO A 40 -14.92 4.69 2.46
CA PRO A 40 -15.16 4.58 1.03
C PRO A 40 -15.02 5.93 0.31
N CYS A 41 -14.61 5.87 -0.96
CA CYS A 41 -14.56 7.04 -1.83
C CYS A 41 -15.92 7.72 -1.91
N VAL A 42 -15.93 9.04 -1.73
CA VAL A 42 -17.12 9.88 -1.89
C VAL A 42 -17.02 10.58 -3.24
N ALA A 43 -18.12 10.55 -4.01
CA ALA A 43 -18.21 11.20 -5.31
C ALA A 43 -17.83 12.69 -5.21
N VAL A 44 -16.95 13.12 -6.12
CA VAL A 44 -16.49 14.50 -6.20
C VAL A 44 -17.52 15.33 -6.96
N VAL A 45 -17.88 16.49 -6.43
CA VAL A 45 -18.84 17.40 -7.06
C VAL A 45 -18.23 18.81 -7.18
N PRO A 46 -18.16 19.39 -8.39
CA PRO A 46 -18.54 18.80 -9.70
C PRO A 46 -17.67 17.60 -10.04
N ALA A 47 -18.15 16.71 -10.91
CA ALA A 47 -17.40 15.53 -11.35
C ALA A 47 -16.07 15.96 -11.99
N PRO A 48 -14.96 15.27 -11.66
CA PRO A 48 -13.66 15.56 -12.25
C PRO A 48 -13.65 15.35 -13.76
N THR A 49 -12.82 16.11 -14.44
CA THR A 49 -12.49 15.90 -15.85
C THR A 49 -11.81 14.56 -16.07
N GLU A 50 -11.69 14.11 -17.33
CA GLU A 50 -10.92 12.90 -17.66
C GLU A 50 -9.49 12.98 -17.18
N ALA A 51 -8.78 14.10 -17.40
CA ALA A 51 -7.40 14.28 -16.96
C ALA A 51 -7.24 14.24 -15.44
N GLU A 52 -8.17 14.83 -14.69
CA GLU A 52 -8.15 14.75 -13.22
C GLU A 52 -8.46 13.33 -12.72
N THR A 53 -9.34 12.61 -13.43
CA THR A 53 -9.64 11.20 -13.10
C THR A 53 -8.46 10.31 -13.44
N GLU A 54 -7.77 10.55 -14.57
CA GLU A 54 -6.51 9.88 -14.92
C GLU A 54 -5.43 10.09 -13.83
N ALA A 55 -5.29 11.33 -13.34
CA ALA A 55 -4.35 11.59 -12.24
C ALA A 55 -4.67 10.78 -10.98
N ARG A 56 -5.95 10.64 -10.64
CA ARG A 56 -6.42 9.78 -9.53
C ARG A 56 -6.13 8.31 -9.81
N HIS A 57 -6.38 7.84 -11.04
CA HIS A 57 -6.04 6.48 -11.47
C HIS A 57 -4.54 6.19 -11.33
N ASN A 58 -3.67 7.11 -11.69
CA ASN A 58 -2.23 6.95 -11.57
C ASN A 58 -1.78 6.86 -10.11
N ILE A 59 -2.39 7.63 -9.19
CA ILE A 59 -2.14 7.52 -7.75
C ILE A 59 -2.62 6.16 -7.22
N PHE A 60 -3.82 5.74 -7.59
CA PHE A 60 -4.36 4.43 -7.27
C PHE A 60 -3.44 3.31 -7.77
N ALA A 61 -3.03 3.34 -9.04
CA ALA A 61 -2.13 2.36 -9.64
C ALA A 61 -0.79 2.26 -8.89
N ASN A 62 -0.20 3.39 -8.51
CA ASN A 62 1.02 3.43 -7.71
C ASN A 62 0.80 2.82 -6.31
N ALA A 63 -0.28 3.21 -5.63
CA ALA A 63 -0.62 2.67 -4.32
C ALA A 63 -0.89 1.16 -4.37
N PHE A 64 -1.58 0.68 -5.38
CA PHE A 64 -1.95 -0.72 -5.54
C PHE A 64 -0.76 -1.60 -5.95
N LEU A 65 -0.03 -1.23 -7.00
CA LEU A 65 1.00 -2.08 -7.61
C LEU A 65 2.41 -1.84 -7.08
N VAL A 66 2.78 -0.59 -6.80
CA VAL A 66 4.18 -0.22 -6.50
C VAL A 66 4.42 -0.20 -5.00
N THR A 67 3.72 0.66 -4.27
CA THR A 67 3.87 0.76 -2.82
C THR A 67 3.12 -0.34 -2.07
N LYS A 68 2.17 -1.01 -2.73
CA LYS A 68 1.28 -2.04 -2.18
C LYS A 68 0.56 -1.59 -0.90
N ASN A 69 0.30 -0.30 -0.83
CA ASN A 69 -0.48 0.32 0.24
C ASN A 69 -1.98 0.19 -0.06
N LEU A 70 -2.56 -0.95 0.31
CA LEU A 70 -3.98 -1.22 0.07
C LEU A 70 -4.89 -0.20 0.75
N THR A 71 -4.54 0.27 1.94
CA THR A 71 -5.32 1.33 2.62
C THR A 71 -5.45 2.56 1.73
N HIS A 72 -4.34 3.06 1.19
CA HIS A 72 -4.35 4.22 0.29
C HIS A 72 -5.04 3.92 -1.05
N ALA A 73 -4.80 2.75 -1.64
CA ALA A 73 -5.49 2.36 -2.88
C ALA A 73 -7.02 2.34 -2.70
N PHE A 74 -7.49 1.84 -1.58
CA PHE A 74 -8.93 1.68 -1.33
C PHE A 74 -9.66 2.97 -0.94
N GLU A 75 -8.94 4.08 -0.71
CA GLU A 75 -9.54 5.43 -0.63
C GLU A 75 -10.23 5.86 -1.94
N TYR A 76 -9.91 5.19 -3.05
CA TYR A 76 -10.52 5.43 -4.36
C TYR A 76 -11.72 4.52 -4.66
N ILE A 77 -12.02 3.52 -3.82
CA ILE A 77 -13.10 2.56 -4.05
C ILE A 77 -14.41 3.06 -3.45
N SER A 78 -15.46 3.10 -4.28
CA SER A 78 -16.81 3.47 -3.86
C SER A 78 -17.41 2.47 -2.88
N SER A 79 -18.33 2.93 -2.01
CA SER A 79 -19.15 2.04 -1.17
C SER A 79 -20.06 1.10 -1.99
N THR A 80 -20.39 1.48 -3.23
CA THR A 80 -21.23 0.72 -4.16
C THR A 80 -20.42 -0.07 -5.19
N TYR A 81 -19.14 -0.32 -4.90
CA TYR A 81 -18.23 -1.03 -5.78
C TYR A 81 -18.72 -2.44 -6.11
N ILE A 82 -18.77 -2.76 -7.41
CA ILE A 82 -19.11 -4.06 -7.97
C ILE A 82 -17.82 -4.77 -8.41
N ASN A 83 -17.64 -6.00 -7.97
CA ASN A 83 -16.48 -6.80 -8.30
C ASN A 83 -16.87 -7.95 -9.22
N HIS A 84 -16.39 -7.94 -10.45
CA HIS A 84 -16.65 -9.01 -11.41
C HIS A 84 -15.64 -10.17 -11.32
N ASN A 85 -14.75 -10.16 -10.32
CA ASN A 85 -13.90 -11.30 -10.01
C ASN A 85 -14.75 -12.39 -9.32
N PRO A 86 -14.80 -13.62 -9.86
CA PRO A 86 -15.64 -14.69 -9.30
C PRO A 86 -15.20 -15.19 -7.90
N PHE A 87 -14.01 -14.76 -7.45
CA PHE A 87 -13.45 -15.18 -6.16
C PHE A 87 -13.66 -14.16 -5.03
N ALA A 88 -14.23 -13.00 -5.33
CA ALA A 88 -14.50 -11.97 -4.32
C ALA A 88 -15.90 -11.38 -4.50
N ALA A 89 -16.58 -11.12 -3.39
CA ALA A 89 -17.88 -10.48 -3.40
C ALA A 89 -17.76 -8.96 -3.67
N ASP A 90 -18.91 -8.32 -3.89
CA ASP A 90 -19.03 -6.87 -4.04
C ASP A 90 -18.69 -6.11 -2.77
N GLY A 91 -18.33 -4.85 -2.94
CA GLY A 91 -18.00 -3.93 -1.88
C GLY A 91 -16.50 -3.89 -1.52
N PRO A 92 -16.01 -2.74 -1.04
CA PRO A 92 -14.60 -2.54 -0.76
C PRO A 92 -14.06 -3.47 0.34
N ASN A 93 -14.88 -3.80 1.35
CA ASN A 93 -14.46 -4.67 2.45
C ASN A 93 -14.16 -6.09 1.96
N ALA A 94 -15.04 -6.67 1.13
CA ALA A 94 -14.84 -8.02 0.60
C ALA A 94 -13.55 -8.11 -0.24
N ALA A 95 -13.27 -7.10 -1.06
CA ALA A 95 -12.02 -7.03 -1.83
C ALA A 95 -10.78 -6.88 -0.93
N LEU A 96 -10.86 -6.08 0.15
CA LEU A 96 -9.77 -5.95 1.13
C LEU A 96 -9.53 -7.23 1.93
N ASP A 97 -10.58 -7.92 2.34
CA ASP A 97 -10.49 -9.20 3.05
C ASP A 97 -9.82 -10.26 2.18
N PHE A 98 -10.08 -10.24 0.86
CA PHE A 98 -9.44 -11.13 -0.10
C PHE A 98 -7.96 -10.77 -0.34
N LEU A 99 -7.65 -9.49 -0.57
CA LEU A 99 -6.32 -9.03 -0.94
C LEU A 99 -5.37 -8.87 0.28
N GLY A 100 -5.89 -8.42 1.40
CA GLY A 100 -5.09 -8.05 2.57
C GLY A 100 -4.09 -9.12 3.03
N PRO A 101 -4.46 -10.40 3.12
CA PRO A 101 -3.55 -11.48 3.52
C PRO A 101 -2.44 -11.76 2.51
N VAL A 102 -2.68 -11.54 1.21
CA VAL A 102 -1.80 -12.00 0.12
C VAL A 102 -1.02 -10.88 -0.55
N TRP A 103 -1.65 -9.74 -0.80
CA TRP A 103 -1.08 -8.65 -1.61
C TRP A 103 0.26 -8.11 -1.10
N PRO A 104 0.46 -7.88 0.20
CA PRO A 104 1.74 -7.40 0.71
C PRO A 104 2.92 -8.34 0.43
N ARG A 105 2.65 -9.64 0.22
CA ARG A 105 3.66 -10.67 -0.04
C ARG A 105 3.85 -10.97 -1.52
N THR A 106 2.88 -10.63 -2.36
CA THR A 106 2.93 -10.85 -3.80
C THR A 106 4.00 -9.97 -4.43
N GLN A 107 4.89 -10.55 -5.21
CA GLN A 107 5.84 -9.76 -6.00
C GLN A 107 5.12 -9.27 -7.25
N ILE A 108 5.18 -7.96 -7.47
CA ILE A 108 4.52 -7.30 -8.60
C ILE A 108 5.58 -6.71 -9.52
N THR A 109 5.42 -6.94 -10.81
CA THR A 109 6.16 -6.25 -11.87
C THR A 109 5.15 -5.56 -12.76
N VAL A 110 5.12 -4.24 -12.71
CA VAL A 110 4.24 -3.43 -13.56
C VAL A 110 4.74 -3.54 -15.01
N ILE A 111 3.84 -3.83 -15.95
CA ILE A 111 4.11 -3.87 -17.38
C ILE A 111 3.72 -2.52 -17.98
N ARG A 112 2.46 -2.11 -17.80
CA ARG A 112 1.94 -0.83 -18.29
C ARG A 112 0.62 -0.49 -17.59
N THR A 113 0.25 0.79 -17.65
CA THR A 113 -1.04 1.30 -17.20
C THR A 113 -1.63 2.20 -18.27
N ARG A 114 -2.94 2.37 -18.30
CA ARG A 114 -3.64 3.25 -19.23
C ARG A 114 -4.91 3.78 -18.59
N PHE A 115 -5.28 4.99 -18.98
CA PHE A 115 -6.59 5.57 -18.70
C PHE A 115 -7.18 6.12 -20.01
N GLN A 116 -8.48 5.92 -20.23
CA GLN A 116 -9.18 6.46 -21.38
C GLN A 116 -10.68 6.58 -21.08
N GLY A 117 -11.24 7.74 -21.29
CA GLY A 117 -12.62 8.02 -20.96
C GLY A 117 -12.89 7.91 -19.46
N ASN A 118 -13.56 6.87 -19.05
CA ASN A 118 -13.79 6.54 -17.64
C ASN A 118 -13.26 5.16 -17.24
N GLN A 119 -12.39 4.60 -18.04
CA GLN A 119 -11.79 3.28 -17.82
C GLN A 119 -10.29 3.40 -17.52
N GLY A 120 -9.84 2.70 -16.50
CA GLY A 120 -8.42 2.55 -16.18
C GLY A 120 -8.00 1.09 -16.25
N TRP A 121 -6.84 0.82 -16.85
CA TRP A 121 -6.27 -0.53 -16.95
C TRP A 121 -4.94 -0.61 -16.24
N LEU A 122 -4.75 -1.70 -15.52
CA LEU A 122 -3.48 -2.10 -14.93
C LEU A 122 -3.05 -3.42 -15.55
N ASN A 123 -1.87 -3.47 -16.17
CA ASN A 123 -1.28 -4.70 -16.67
C ASN A 123 0.03 -4.97 -15.94
N TYR A 124 0.13 -6.11 -15.29
CA TYR A 124 1.26 -6.46 -14.43
C TYR A 124 1.46 -7.98 -14.34
N ARG A 125 2.61 -8.40 -13.83
CA ARG A 125 2.86 -9.78 -13.40
C ARG A 125 2.79 -9.87 -11.89
N ALA A 126 2.07 -10.88 -11.40
CA ALA A 126 1.98 -11.19 -9.98
C ALA A 126 2.55 -12.59 -9.72
N SER A 127 3.42 -12.72 -8.71
CA SER A 127 4.02 -14.01 -8.35
C SER A 127 2.94 -15.02 -7.93
N GLY A 128 3.01 -16.24 -8.49
CA GLY A 128 2.04 -17.30 -8.24
C GLY A 128 0.74 -17.21 -9.04
N ILE A 129 0.52 -16.11 -9.79
CA ILE A 129 -0.70 -15.88 -10.59
C ILE A 129 -0.35 -15.78 -12.08
N GLY A 130 0.70 -15.04 -12.43
CA GLY A 130 1.09 -14.79 -13.82
C GLY A 130 0.81 -13.35 -14.26
N THR A 131 0.51 -13.15 -15.55
CA THR A 131 0.15 -11.85 -16.10
C THR A 131 -1.33 -11.58 -15.88
N VAL A 132 -1.62 -10.42 -15.31
CA VAL A 132 -2.97 -9.96 -14.97
C VAL A 132 -3.25 -8.66 -15.74
N VAL A 133 -4.48 -8.49 -16.15
CA VAL A 133 -5.06 -7.24 -16.60
C VAL A 133 -6.26 -6.95 -15.73
N ASP A 134 -6.19 -5.90 -14.94
CA ASP A 134 -7.34 -5.35 -14.23
C ASP A 134 -7.91 -4.19 -15.03
N ARG A 135 -9.23 -4.09 -15.12
CA ARG A 135 -9.94 -2.93 -15.63
C ARG A 135 -10.85 -2.35 -14.55
N PHE A 136 -10.81 -1.05 -14.38
CA PHE A 136 -11.60 -0.30 -13.42
C PHE A 136 -12.45 0.74 -14.12
N ARG A 137 -13.74 0.79 -13.80
CA ARG A 137 -14.60 1.88 -14.21
C ARG A 137 -14.67 2.95 -13.13
N TRP A 138 -14.48 4.19 -13.55
CA TRP A 138 -14.48 5.36 -12.71
C TRP A 138 -15.74 6.18 -12.92
N GLU A 139 -16.30 6.72 -11.84
CA GLU A 139 -17.45 7.61 -11.83
C GLU A 139 -17.27 8.66 -10.74
N SER A 140 -17.40 9.95 -11.12
CA SER A 140 -17.22 11.08 -10.19
C SER A 140 -15.97 10.99 -9.32
N GLY A 141 -14.86 10.52 -9.90
CA GLY A 141 -13.57 10.41 -9.22
C GLY A 141 -13.39 9.18 -8.32
N CYS A 142 -14.35 8.25 -8.31
CA CYS A 142 -14.30 7.00 -7.57
C CYS A 142 -14.34 5.79 -8.51
N ILE A 143 -13.69 4.69 -8.09
CA ILE A 143 -13.79 3.38 -8.74
C ILE A 143 -15.12 2.74 -8.29
N VAL A 144 -15.94 2.38 -9.25
CA VAL A 144 -17.27 1.79 -9.02
C VAL A 144 -17.40 0.36 -9.51
N GLU A 145 -16.51 -0.10 -10.41
CA GLU A 145 -16.50 -1.48 -10.90
C GLU A 145 -15.09 -1.96 -11.25
N HIS A 146 -14.88 -3.27 -11.18
CA HIS A 146 -13.63 -3.95 -11.49
C HIS A 146 -13.86 -5.25 -12.24
N TRP A 147 -13.02 -5.53 -13.24
CA TRP A 147 -12.91 -6.78 -13.98
C TRP A 147 -11.44 -7.21 -14.06
N ASP A 148 -11.20 -8.51 -14.01
CA ASP A 148 -9.84 -9.10 -14.14
C ASP A 148 -9.85 -10.40 -14.96
N VAL A 149 -10.74 -11.35 -14.66
CA VAL A 149 -10.77 -12.66 -15.31
C VAL A 149 -11.20 -12.53 -16.77
N GLY A 150 -10.28 -12.84 -17.69
CA GLY A 150 -10.52 -12.74 -19.12
C GLY A 150 -10.40 -11.32 -19.69
N GLU A 151 -10.03 -10.36 -18.86
CA GLU A 151 -9.84 -8.98 -19.31
C GLU A 151 -8.60 -8.85 -20.20
N VAL A 152 -8.69 -8.03 -21.23
CA VAL A 152 -7.64 -7.78 -22.22
C VAL A 152 -7.23 -6.32 -22.16
N TYR A 153 -5.90 -6.10 -22.15
CA TYR A 153 -5.38 -4.74 -22.20
C TYR A 153 -5.69 -4.12 -23.57
N PRO A 154 -6.26 -2.91 -23.63
CA PRO A 154 -6.65 -2.29 -24.91
C PRO A 154 -5.43 -2.04 -25.79
N GLU A 155 -5.54 -2.43 -27.05
CA GLU A 155 -4.57 -2.03 -28.08
C GLU A 155 -4.78 -0.55 -28.45
N ASN A 156 -3.74 0.08 -29.01
CA ASN A 156 -3.78 1.50 -29.40
C ASN A 156 -4.63 1.70 -30.66
#